data_e09d1116c68e81d6e237f79819d32797
#
_entry.id   e09d1116c68e81d6e237f79819d32797
#
_cell.length_a   1.000
_cell.length_b   1.000
_cell.length_c   1.000
_cell.angle_alpha   90.00
_cell.angle_beta   90.00
_cell.angle_gamma   90.00
#
_symmetry.space_group_name_H-M   'P 1'
#
loop_
_entity.id
_entity.type
_entity.pdbx_description
1 polymer ?
#
loop_
_entity_poly.entity_id
_entity_poly.type
_entity_poly.pdbx_seq_one_letter_code
_entity_poly.pdbx_strand_id
1 'polypeptide(L)'
;TMMPPKGGQLRSDMMAFLSKQSHKRMTDPEMGKLLDSLKSQNLSDEQAANVREVSRSYDKATKLPEELVEEKARHKSQAQQIWQEARAENDFKKFQPSLEKTVELTCKTAEYYGYEDNIYDALLDIYEPGMTVSQLDPLFAGLREAIVPLVKAVGESPNQPDTSFLDIGQFSEEKQREFSLKVAESIGFDFDAGRMDTSTHPFCSGA
;
A
#
# COMPACT_ATOMS: atom_id res chain seq x y z
N THR A 1 13.94 -6.96 1.67
CA THR A 1 13.65 -8.37 1.97
C THR A 1 14.89 -9.23 2.14
N MET A 2 15.99 -8.91 1.45
CA MET A 2 17.27 -9.64 1.54
C MET A 2 18.24 -9.07 2.59
N MET A 3 17.79 -8.12 3.39
CA MET A 3 18.63 -7.45 4.39
C MET A 3 18.82 -8.37 5.62
N PRO A 4 20.06 -8.52 6.13
CA PRO A 4 20.30 -9.20 7.38
C PRO A 4 19.58 -8.55 8.56
N PRO A 5 19.05 -9.31 9.55
CA PRO A 5 18.26 -8.76 10.66
C PRO A 5 18.94 -7.62 11.42
N LYS A 6 20.26 -7.71 11.63
CA LYS A 6 21.04 -6.65 12.30
C LYS A 6 21.14 -5.34 11.51
N GLY A 7 20.79 -5.34 10.22
CA GLY A 7 20.71 -4.13 9.39
C GLY A 7 19.44 -3.31 9.59
N GLY A 8 18.46 -3.80 10.35
CA GLY A 8 17.13 -3.20 10.49
C GLY A 8 17.15 -1.76 11.00
N GLN A 9 17.94 -1.47 12.05
CA GLN A 9 18.04 -0.12 12.61
C GLN A 9 18.61 0.88 11.58
N LEU A 10 19.72 0.54 10.93
CA LEU A 10 20.33 1.41 9.92
C LEU A 10 19.35 1.66 8.77
N ARG A 11 18.62 0.63 8.32
CA ARG A 11 17.60 0.79 7.28
C ARG A 11 16.50 1.75 7.70
N SER A 12 16.00 1.64 8.93
CA SER A 12 14.96 2.53 9.46
C SER A 12 15.42 3.99 9.45
N ASP A 13 16.65 4.25 9.87
CA ASP A 13 17.24 5.58 9.90
C ASP A 13 17.43 6.15 8.50
N MET A 14 17.90 5.32 7.55
CA MET A 14 18.04 5.72 6.15
C MET A 14 16.67 6.01 5.50
N MET A 15 15.67 5.19 5.76
CA MET A 15 14.31 5.40 5.23
C MET A 15 13.70 6.69 5.78
N ALA A 16 13.87 6.95 7.07
CA ALA A 16 13.43 8.19 7.71
C ALA A 16 14.11 9.41 7.07
N PHE A 17 15.42 9.37 6.92
CA PHE A 17 16.19 10.44 6.28
C PHE A 17 15.76 10.69 4.83
N LEU A 18 15.64 9.64 4.01
CA LEU A 18 15.24 9.78 2.61
C LEU A 18 13.80 10.29 2.48
N SER A 19 12.88 9.81 3.32
CA SER A 19 11.50 10.30 3.35
C SER A 19 11.41 11.78 3.68
N LYS A 20 12.22 12.22 4.65
CA LYS A 20 12.36 13.63 5.02
C LYS A 20 12.89 14.47 3.85
N GLN A 21 13.95 14.02 3.18
CA GLN A 21 14.52 14.73 2.02
C GLN A 21 13.53 14.79 0.83
N SER A 22 12.83 13.69 0.57
CA SER A 22 11.77 13.65 -0.44
C SER A 22 10.63 14.61 -0.12
N HIS A 23 10.20 14.62 1.13
CA HIS A 23 9.14 15.53 1.61
C HIS A 23 9.54 17.00 1.42
N LYS A 24 10.75 17.39 1.83
CA LYS A 24 11.26 18.76 1.63
C LYS A 24 11.24 19.21 0.18
N ARG A 25 11.60 18.32 -0.74
CA ARG A 25 11.55 18.63 -2.19
C ARG A 25 10.12 18.72 -2.71
N MET A 26 9.26 17.81 -2.25
CA MET A 26 7.84 17.81 -2.66
C MET A 26 7.10 19.05 -2.13
N THR A 27 7.47 19.55 -0.97
CA THR A 27 6.82 20.71 -0.33
C THR A 27 7.57 22.03 -0.56
N ASP A 28 8.53 22.05 -1.49
CA ASP A 28 9.27 23.27 -1.82
C ASP A 28 8.30 24.37 -2.29
N PRO A 29 8.35 25.58 -1.71
CA PRO A 29 7.48 26.70 -2.13
C PRO A 29 7.61 27.06 -3.59
N GLU A 30 8.77 26.84 -4.23
CA GLU A 30 8.94 27.08 -5.67
C GLU A 30 8.09 26.12 -6.51
N MET A 31 7.89 24.88 -6.05
CA MET A 31 6.97 23.93 -6.69
C MET A 31 5.54 24.47 -6.67
N GLY A 32 5.09 25.01 -5.52
CA GLY A 32 3.75 25.62 -5.40
C GLY A 32 3.57 26.78 -6.37
N LYS A 33 4.54 27.71 -6.44
CA LYS A 33 4.51 28.85 -7.38
C LYS A 33 4.47 28.38 -8.85
N LEU A 34 5.24 27.35 -9.19
CA LEU A 34 5.25 26.77 -10.53
C LEU A 34 3.88 26.19 -10.89
N LEU A 35 3.29 25.38 -10.00
CA LEU A 35 1.97 24.79 -10.20
C LEU A 35 0.88 25.87 -10.39
N ASP A 36 0.90 26.93 -9.57
CA ASP A 36 -0.06 28.03 -9.70
C ASP A 36 0.11 28.79 -11.01
N SER A 37 1.35 28.98 -11.48
CA SER A 37 1.61 29.59 -12.77
C SER A 37 1.11 28.74 -13.94
N LEU A 38 1.22 27.41 -13.84
CA LEU A 38 0.76 26.48 -14.88
C LEU A 38 -0.78 26.40 -14.94
N LYS A 39 -1.47 26.46 -13.80
CA LYS A 39 -2.96 26.47 -13.75
C LYS A 39 -3.57 27.64 -14.54
N SER A 40 -2.85 28.73 -14.69
CA SER A 40 -3.30 29.92 -15.44
C SER A 40 -2.99 29.88 -16.95
N GLN A 41 -2.32 28.85 -17.43
CA GLN A 41 -1.92 28.71 -18.83
C GLN A 41 -2.94 27.88 -19.64
N ASN A 42 -2.89 28.05 -20.95
CA ASN A 42 -3.66 27.21 -21.88
C ASN A 42 -2.90 25.88 -22.10
N LEU A 43 -3.25 24.87 -21.32
CA LEU A 43 -2.63 23.56 -21.33
C LEU A 43 -3.41 22.59 -22.21
N SER A 44 -2.73 21.59 -22.79
CA SER A 44 -3.41 20.44 -23.37
C SER A 44 -4.09 19.60 -22.26
N ASP A 45 -5.03 18.72 -22.63
CA ASP A 45 -5.74 17.85 -21.67
C ASP A 45 -4.78 17.01 -20.83
N GLU A 46 -3.72 16.47 -21.44
CA GLU A 46 -2.69 15.70 -20.76
C GLU A 46 -1.88 16.57 -19.77
N GLN A 47 -1.47 17.76 -20.20
CA GLN A 47 -0.76 18.70 -19.33
C GLN A 47 -1.63 19.16 -18.15
N ALA A 48 -2.90 19.46 -18.43
CA ALA A 48 -3.86 19.85 -17.40
C ALA A 48 -4.08 18.72 -16.37
N ALA A 49 -4.18 17.47 -16.83
CA ALA A 49 -4.26 16.31 -15.97
C ALA A 49 -3.01 16.16 -15.08
N ASN A 50 -1.81 16.28 -15.67
CA ASN A 50 -0.56 16.22 -14.92
C ASN A 50 -0.47 17.32 -13.86
N VAL A 51 -0.80 18.57 -14.21
CA VAL A 51 -0.81 19.69 -13.25
C VAL A 51 -1.80 19.45 -12.12
N ARG A 52 -3.00 18.92 -12.43
CA ARG A 52 -4.01 18.57 -11.42
C ARG A 52 -3.49 17.52 -10.42
N GLU A 53 -2.93 16.41 -10.90
CA GLU A 53 -2.48 15.32 -10.05
C GLU A 53 -1.23 15.70 -9.21
N VAL A 54 -0.30 16.46 -9.82
CA VAL A 54 0.86 16.96 -9.08
C VAL A 54 0.44 18.00 -8.03
N SER A 55 -0.50 18.91 -8.37
CA SER A 55 -1.06 19.87 -7.39
C SER A 55 -1.71 19.17 -6.22
N ARG A 56 -2.52 18.13 -6.47
CA ARG A 56 -3.16 17.34 -5.43
C ARG A 56 -2.14 16.66 -4.51
N SER A 57 -1.07 16.11 -5.09
CA SER A 57 0.01 15.49 -4.33
C SER A 57 0.77 16.52 -3.49
N TYR A 58 1.04 17.71 -4.05
CA TYR A 58 1.67 18.83 -3.38
C TYR A 58 0.82 19.32 -2.19
N ASP A 59 -0.48 19.55 -2.43
CA ASP A 59 -1.42 20.03 -1.42
C ASP A 59 -1.53 19.05 -0.22
N LYS A 60 -1.53 17.74 -0.49
CA LYS A 60 -1.50 16.72 0.57
C LYS A 60 -0.16 16.71 1.31
N ALA A 61 0.95 16.78 0.58
CA ALA A 61 2.28 16.76 1.20
C ALA A 61 2.51 17.97 2.11
N THR A 62 2.09 19.17 1.69
CA THR A 62 2.26 20.41 2.47
C THR A 62 1.45 20.45 3.77
N LYS A 63 0.41 19.63 3.89
CA LYS A 63 -0.36 19.50 5.13
C LYS A 63 0.37 18.72 6.23
N LEU A 64 1.33 17.87 5.87
CA LEU A 64 2.01 17.00 6.82
C LEU A 64 3.30 17.64 7.37
N PRO A 65 3.47 17.70 8.72
CA PRO A 65 4.76 18.08 9.30
C PRO A 65 5.86 17.10 8.92
N GLU A 66 7.07 17.64 8.74
CA GLU A 66 8.26 16.87 8.39
C GLU A 66 8.56 15.76 9.41
N GLU A 67 8.38 16.07 10.70
CA GLU A 67 8.59 15.15 11.81
C GLU A 67 7.63 13.95 11.74
N LEU A 68 6.38 14.17 11.36
CA LEU A 68 5.41 13.09 11.20
C LEU A 68 5.80 12.16 10.04
N VAL A 69 6.27 12.73 8.92
CA VAL A 69 6.72 11.95 7.76
C VAL A 69 7.92 11.09 8.13
N GLU A 70 8.89 11.66 8.86
CA GLU A 70 10.06 10.94 9.36
C GLU A 70 9.67 9.82 10.32
N GLU A 71 8.81 10.12 11.32
CA GLU A 71 8.33 9.14 12.30
C GLU A 71 7.60 7.98 11.63
N LYS A 72 6.71 8.27 10.69
CA LYS A 72 5.97 7.24 9.91
C LYS A 72 6.93 6.33 9.13
N ALA A 73 7.91 6.89 8.44
CA ALA A 73 8.86 6.12 7.66
C ALA A 73 9.72 5.19 8.53
N ARG A 74 10.20 5.70 9.65
CA ARG A 74 10.94 4.93 10.66
C ARG A 74 10.09 3.81 11.23
N HIS A 75 8.89 4.13 11.70
CA HIS A 75 7.96 3.18 12.28
C HIS A 75 7.58 2.08 11.29
N LYS A 76 7.24 2.42 10.05
CA LYS A 76 6.89 1.44 9.00
C LYS A 76 7.99 0.41 8.79
N SER A 77 9.25 0.84 8.75
CA SER A 77 10.40 -0.06 8.58
C SER A 77 10.59 -0.99 9.78
N GLN A 78 10.43 -0.49 11.01
CA GLN A 78 10.54 -1.27 12.23
C GLN A 78 9.36 -2.24 12.39
N ALA A 79 8.14 -1.76 12.17
CA ALA A 79 6.93 -2.56 12.26
C ALA A 79 6.94 -3.76 11.30
N GLN A 80 7.50 -3.59 10.10
CA GLN A 80 7.64 -4.67 9.14
C GLN A 80 8.56 -5.79 9.66
N GLN A 81 9.65 -5.44 10.32
CA GLN A 81 10.56 -6.44 10.91
C GLN A 81 9.88 -7.17 12.08
N ILE A 82 9.25 -6.44 13.00
CA ILE A 82 8.52 -7.01 14.14
C ILE A 82 7.39 -7.93 13.63
N TRP A 83 6.69 -7.52 12.58
CA TRP A 83 5.63 -8.32 11.98
C TRP A 83 6.16 -9.65 11.42
N GLN A 84 7.32 -9.66 10.73
CA GLN A 84 7.92 -10.89 10.20
C GLN A 84 8.24 -11.88 11.32
N GLU A 85 8.82 -11.39 12.41
CA GLU A 85 9.14 -12.21 13.59
C GLU A 85 7.86 -12.72 14.26
N ALA A 86 6.90 -11.86 14.55
CA ALA A 86 5.63 -12.21 15.17
C ALA A 86 4.84 -13.23 14.35
N ARG A 87 4.87 -13.09 13.01
CA ARG A 87 4.24 -14.07 12.10
C ARG A 87 4.93 -15.43 12.15
N ALA A 88 6.25 -15.47 12.14
CA ALA A 88 7.02 -16.72 12.23
C ALA A 88 6.77 -17.46 13.55
N GLU A 89 6.58 -16.71 14.64
CA GLU A 89 6.31 -17.24 15.97
C GLU A 89 4.80 -17.46 16.24
N ASN A 90 3.91 -17.04 15.32
CA ASN A 90 2.46 -17.01 15.52
C ASN A 90 2.04 -16.23 16.78
N ASP A 91 2.74 -15.14 17.08
CA ASP A 91 2.55 -14.30 18.27
C ASP A 91 2.04 -12.90 17.89
N PHE A 92 0.71 -12.73 17.90
CA PHE A 92 0.08 -11.43 17.66
C PHE A 92 0.45 -10.39 18.73
N LYS A 93 0.65 -10.81 20.00
CA LYS A 93 0.94 -9.87 21.09
C LYS A 93 2.28 -9.15 20.88
N LYS A 94 3.23 -9.81 20.22
CA LYS A 94 4.51 -9.22 19.83
C LYS A 94 4.33 -8.08 18.81
N PHE A 95 3.36 -8.21 17.90
CA PHE A 95 3.08 -7.21 16.87
C PHE A 95 2.11 -6.11 17.33
N GLN A 96 1.24 -6.38 18.27
CA GLN A 96 0.16 -5.49 18.71
C GLN A 96 0.63 -4.05 19.01
N PRO A 97 1.73 -3.79 19.75
CA PRO A 97 2.18 -2.41 20.02
C PRO A 97 2.54 -1.65 18.74
N SER A 98 3.12 -2.35 17.75
CA SER A 98 3.43 -1.74 16.45
C SER A 98 2.19 -1.42 15.65
N LEU A 99 1.17 -2.26 15.73
CA LEU A 99 -0.12 -2.01 15.08
C LEU A 99 -0.84 -0.82 15.72
N GLU A 100 -0.87 -0.73 17.04
CA GLU A 100 -1.45 0.40 17.78
C GLU A 100 -0.76 1.72 17.38
N LYS A 101 0.58 1.72 17.30
CA LYS A 101 1.31 2.90 16.85
C LYS A 101 1.04 3.23 15.37
N THR A 102 0.85 2.23 14.52
CA THR A 102 0.45 2.43 13.12
C THR A 102 -0.90 3.14 13.04
N VAL A 103 -1.88 2.70 13.83
CA VAL A 103 -3.21 3.33 13.89
C VAL A 103 -3.11 4.76 14.39
N GLU A 104 -2.36 5.02 15.48
CA GLU A 104 -2.13 6.37 16.01
C GLU A 104 -1.58 7.31 14.93
N LEU A 105 -0.50 6.91 14.24
CA LEU A 105 0.13 7.73 13.20
C LEU A 105 -0.78 7.92 11.99
N THR A 106 -1.63 6.95 11.69
CA THR A 106 -2.62 7.03 10.61
C THR A 106 -3.73 8.01 10.96
N CYS A 107 -4.26 7.98 12.18
CA CYS A 107 -5.23 8.96 12.67
C CYS A 107 -4.67 10.38 12.64
N LYS A 108 -3.45 10.59 13.15
CA LYS A 108 -2.76 11.88 13.05
C LYS A 108 -2.63 12.37 11.60
N THR A 109 -2.32 11.46 10.68
CA THR A 109 -2.23 11.81 9.25
C THR A 109 -3.58 12.27 8.70
N ALA A 110 -4.67 11.57 9.05
CA ALA A 110 -6.02 11.93 8.64
C ALA A 110 -6.44 13.29 9.21
N GLU A 111 -6.10 13.61 10.46
CA GLU A 111 -6.32 14.91 11.08
C GLU A 111 -5.63 16.04 10.32
N TYR A 112 -4.38 15.85 9.90
CA TYR A 112 -3.66 16.84 9.08
C TYR A 112 -4.25 17.01 7.68
N TYR A 113 -4.72 15.94 7.06
CA TYR A 113 -5.39 16.03 5.77
C TYR A 113 -6.72 16.80 5.88
N GLY A 114 -7.40 16.67 7.01
CA GLY A 114 -8.72 17.22 7.25
C GLY A 114 -9.83 16.35 6.68
N TYR A 115 -10.99 16.39 7.30
CA TYR A 115 -12.23 15.69 6.91
C TYR A 115 -13.43 16.48 7.42
N GLU A 116 -14.61 16.22 6.86
CA GLU A 116 -15.84 16.87 7.31
C GLU A 116 -16.59 16.00 8.32
N ASP A 117 -17.07 14.85 7.91
CA ASP A 117 -17.92 13.99 8.74
C ASP A 117 -17.17 12.79 9.32
N ASN A 118 -16.32 12.14 8.55
CA ASN A 118 -15.67 10.90 8.94
C ASN A 118 -14.15 10.97 8.72
N ILE A 119 -13.40 10.70 9.78
CA ILE A 119 -11.92 10.68 9.71
C ILE A 119 -11.38 9.74 8.60
N TYR A 120 -12.12 8.66 8.30
CA TYR A 120 -11.74 7.72 7.25
C TYR A 120 -11.80 8.33 5.85
N ASP A 121 -12.63 9.35 5.62
CA ASP A 121 -12.74 10.04 4.33
C ASP A 121 -11.39 10.64 3.90
N ALA A 122 -10.62 11.19 4.84
CA ALA A 122 -9.28 11.71 4.58
C ALA A 122 -8.31 10.64 4.08
N LEU A 123 -8.47 9.40 4.53
CA LEU A 123 -7.64 8.26 4.12
C LEU A 123 -8.16 7.64 2.82
N LEU A 124 -9.48 7.56 2.68
CA LEU A 124 -10.15 7.04 1.49
C LEU A 124 -9.78 7.87 0.25
N ASP A 125 -9.72 9.18 0.38
CA ASP A 125 -9.32 10.10 -0.69
C ASP A 125 -7.91 9.83 -1.27
N ILE A 126 -7.07 9.04 -0.59
CA ILE A 126 -5.75 8.64 -1.11
C ILE A 126 -5.91 7.64 -2.27
N TYR A 127 -6.93 6.77 -2.20
CA TYR A 127 -7.18 5.68 -3.15
C TYR A 127 -8.31 6.01 -4.12
N GLU A 128 -9.38 6.62 -3.61
CA GLU A 128 -10.59 6.98 -4.35
C GLU A 128 -10.86 8.48 -4.18
N PRO A 129 -10.25 9.33 -5.03
CA PRO A 129 -10.34 10.77 -4.92
C PRO A 129 -11.78 11.31 -4.84
N GLY A 130 -12.09 12.02 -3.74
CA GLY A 130 -13.38 12.62 -3.49
C GLY A 130 -14.47 11.66 -3.02
N MET A 131 -14.16 10.39 -2.83
CA MET A 131 -15.11 9.40 -2.28
C MET A 131 -15.20 9.54 -0.77
N THR A 132 -16.40 9.36 -0.23
CA THR A 132 -16.70 9.41 1.21
C THR A 132 -17.34 8.13 1.71
N VAL A 133 -17.25 7.88 3.02
CA VAL A 133 -17.92 6.74 3.68
C VAL A 133 -19.43 6.80 3.44
N SER A 134 -20.03 7.97 3.49
CA SER A 134 -21.49 8.15 3.26
C SER A 134 -21.92 7.74 1.85
N GLN A 135 -21.04 7.80 0.86
CA GLN A 135 -21.28 7.30 -0.51
C GLN A 135 -21.02 5.80 -0.63
N LEU A 136 -20.01 5.28 0.07
CA LEU A 136 -19.64 3.86 0.01
C LEU A 136 -20.60 2.95 0.77
N ASP A 137 -21.10 3.38 1.92
CA ASP A 137 -21.96 2.55 2.77
C ASP A 137 -23.19 2.02 2.02
N PRO A 138 -24.00 2.84 1.32
CA PRO A 138 -25.13 2.34 0.55
C PRO A 138 -24.71 1.46 -0.63
N LEU A 139 -23.57 1.75 -1.27
CA LEU A 139 -23.04 0.94 -2.35
C LEU A 139 -22.68 -0.46 -1.85
N PHE A 140 -21.94 -0.57 -0.77
CA PHE A 140 -21.56 -1.87 -0.19
C PHE A 140 -22.73 -2.62 0.43
N ALA A 141 -23.73 -1.89 1.01
CA ALA A 141 -24.95 -2.52 1.46
C ALA A 141 -25.68 -3.21 0.30
N GLY A 142 -25.86 -2.53 -0.82
CA GLY A 142 -26.49 -3.13 -2.03
C GLY A 142 -25.68 -4.30 -2.60
N LEU A 143 -24.34 -4.18 -2.66
CA LEU A 143 -23.47 -5.28 -3.07
C LEU A 143 -23.61 -6.50 -2.14
N ARG A 144 -23.66 -6.29 -0.82
CA ARG A 144 -23.82 -7.35 0.16
C ARG A 144 -25.17 -8.07 -0.01
N GLU A 145 -26.25 -7.33 -0.21
CA GLU A 145 -27.57 -7.89 -0.46
C GLU A 145 -27.61 -8.78 -1.71
N ALA A 146 -26.88 -8.39 -2.76
CA ALA A 146 -26.82 -9.16 -4.00
C ALA A 146 -25.86 -10.36 -3.94
N ILE A 147 -24.66 -10.17 -3.35
CA ILE A 147 -23.57 -11.16 -3.40
C ILE A 147 -23.76 -12.26 -2.35
N VAL A 148 -24.22 -11.93 -1.14
CA VAL A 148 -24.33 -12.93 -0.06
C VAL A 148 -25.29 -14.09 -0.43
N PRO A 149 -26.50 -13.86 -0.99
CA PRO A 149 -27.35 -14.94 -1.44
C PRO A 149 -26.72 -15.76 -2.59
N LEU A 150 -26.00 -15.10 -3.51
CA LEU A 150 -25.31 -15.77 -4.61
C LEU A 150 -24.21 -16.71 -4.09
N VAL A 151 -23.35 -16.23 -3.19
CA VAL A 151 -22.29 -17.05 -2.57
C VAL A 151 -22.90 -18.26 -1.85
N LYS A 152 -24.00 -18.04 -1.13
CA LYS A 152 -24.71 -19.13 -0.46
C LYS A 152 -25.26 -20.16 -1.46
N ALA A 153 -25.93 -19.69 -2.52
CA ALA A 153 -26.48 -20.58 -3.57
C ALA A 153 -25.35 -21.36 -4.28
N VAL A 154 -24.21 -20.74 -4.55
CA VAL A 154 -23.04 -21.41 -5.12
C VAL A 154 -22.52 -22.48 -4.16
N GLY A 155 -22.39 -22.18 -2.86
CA GLY A 155 -21.92 -23.13 -1.86
C GLY A 155 -22.85 -24.32 -1.64
N GLU A 156 -24.17 -24.12 -1.82
CA GLU A 156 -25.20 -25.18 -1.72
C GLU A 156 -25.45 -25.93 -3.04
N SER A 157 -24.80 -25.51 -4.12
CA SER A 157 -24.97 -26.15 -5.43
C SER A 157 -24.46 -27.60 -5.41
N PRO A 158 -25.21 -28.56 -6.01
CA PRO A 158 -24.73 -29.95 -6.18
C PRO A 158 -23.57 -30.05 -7.18
N ASN A 159 -23.35 -29.04 -8.01
CA ASN A 159 -22.28 -28.99 -9.01
C ASN A 159 -21.05 -28.25 -8.44
N GLN A 160 -20.43 -28.82 -7.42
CA GLN A 160 -19.19 -28.27 -6.88
C GLN A 160 -18.00 -28.69 -7.76
N PRO A 161 -17.02 -27.78 -7.99
CA PRO A 161 -15.78 -28.15 -8.65
C PRO A 161 -15.01 -29.16 -7.79
N ASP A 162 -14.35 -30.12 -8.44
CA ASP A 162 -13.41 -30.99 -7.73
C ASP A 162 -12.16 -30.18 -7.33
N THR A 163 -12.02 -29.91 -6.05
CA THR A 163 -10.88 -29.20 -5.45
C THR A 163 -9.91 -30.14 -4.74
N SER A 164 -10.13 -31.46 -4.83
CA SER A 164 -9.31 -32.47 -4.13
C SER A 164 -7.81 -32.36 -4.43
N PHE A 165 -7.45 -31.83 -5.62
CA PHE A 165 -6.05 -31.59 -6.00
C PHE A 165 -5.37 -30.50 -5.12
N LEU A 166 -6.13 -29.63 -4.46
CA LEU A 166 -5.58 -28.63 -3.54
C LEU A 166 -5.17 -29.22 -2.20
N ASP A 167 -5.78 -30.35 -1.82
CA ASP A 167 -5.55 -30.99 -0.52
C ASP A 167 -4.37 -32.00 -0.54
N ILE A 168 -3.81 -32.24 -1.72
CA ILE A 168 -2.79 -33.29 -1.89
C ILE A 168 -1.46 -32.97 -1.15
N GLY A 169 -1.26 -31.74 -0.68
CA GLY A 169 -0.04 -31.33 0.04
C GLY A 169 1.27 -31.50 -0.72
N GLN A 170 1.19 -31.70 -2.04
CA GLN A 170 2.33 -32.04 -2.92
C GLN A 170 2.94 -30.83 -3.64
N PHE A 171 2.46 -29.64 -3.34
CA PHE A 171 2.99 -28.41 -3.94
C PHE A 171 4.15 -27.87 -3.09
N SER A 172 5.31 -28.58 -3.12
CA SER A 172 6.49 -28.11 -2.38
C SER A 172 6.94 -26.73 -2.90
N GLU A 173 7.51 -25.91 -2.01
CA GLU A 173 8.06 -24.59 -2.38
C GLU A 173 9.09 -24.70 -3.51
N GLU A 174 9.89 -25.76 -3.51
CA GLU A 174 10.89 -26.01 -4.54
C GLU A 174 10.24 -26.18 -5.93
N LYS A 175 9.19 -27.02 -6.03
CA LYS A 175 8.46 -27.22 -7.29
C LYS A 175 7.71 -25.97 -7.74
N GLN A 176 7.13 -25.22 -6.81
CA GLN A 176 6.49 -23.95 -7.12
C GLN A 176 7.50 -22.93 -7.65
N ARG A 177 8.68 -22.87 -7.04
CA ARG A 177 9.78 -22.02 -7.51
C ARG A 177 10.25 -22.41 -8.91
N GLU A 178 10.49 -23.70 -9.14
CA GLU A 178 10.88 -24.22 -10.46
C GLU A 178 9.84 -23.88 -11.53
N PHE A 179 8.56 -24.09 -11.24
CA PHE A 179 7.46 -23.74 -12.13
C PHE A 179 7.42 -22.24 -12.42
N SER A 180 7.53 -21.41 -11.38
CA SER A 180 7.53 -19.95 -11.52
C SER A 180 8.70 -19.42 -12.36
N LEU A 181 9.90 -20.02 -12.23
CA LEU A 181 11.05 -19.70 -13.08
C LEU A 181 10.76 -20.01 -14.55
N LYS A 182 10.21 -21.19 -14.83
CA LYS A 182 9.85 -21.58 -16.20
C LYS A 182 8.79 -20.68 -16.82
N VAL A 183 7.78 -20.29 -16.02
CA VAL A 183 6.75 -19.33 -16.47
C VAL A 183 7.38 -17.97 -16.77
N ALA A 184 8.21 -17.45 -15.87
CA ALA A 184 8.87 -16.15 -16.06
C ALA A 184 9.72 -16.16 -17.34
N GLU A 185 10.52 -17.19 -17.54
CA GLU A 185 11.34 -17.37 -18.76
C GLU A 185 10.46 -17.43 -20.03
N SER A 186 9.34 -18.15 -19.97
CA SER A 186 8.43 -18.31 -21.11
C SER A 186 7.74 -17.02 -21.56
N ILE A 187 7.56 -16.07 -20.63
CA ILE A 187 7.02 -14.73 -20.92
C ILE A 187 8.10 -13.69 -21.22
N GLY A 188 9.38 -14.14 -21.34
CA GLY A 188 10.49 -13.29 -21.75
C GLY A 188 11.18 -12.55 -20.62
N PHE A 189 11.03 -12.98 -19.35
CA PHE A 189 11.79 -12.40 -18.25
C PHE A 189 13.28 -12.75 -18.40
N ASP A 190 14.12 -11.71 -18.42
CA ASP A 190 15.58 -11.84 -18.55
C ASP A 190 16.23 -12.06 -17.17
N PHE A 191 16.66 -13.29 -16.90
CA PHE A 191 17.33 -13.63 -15.65
C PHE A 191 18.80 -13.18 -15.58
N ASP A 192 19.39 -12.70 -16.68
CA ASP A 192 20.69 -12.04 -16.66
C ASP A 192 20.58 -10.59 -16.18
N ALA A 193 19.41 -9.97 -16.36
CA ALA A 193 19.09 -8.61 -15.91
C ALA A 193 18.28 -8.57 -14.59
N GLY A 194 17.66 -9.68 -14.19
CA GLY A 194 16.80 -9.74 -13.01
C GLY A 194 16.89 -11.08 -12.27
N ARG A 195 16.20 -11.17 -11.13
CA ARG A 195 16.15 -12.42 -10.36
C ARG A 195 14.80 -12.59 -9.69
N MET A 196 14.47 -13.83 -9.34
CA MET A 196 13.31 -14.17 -8.56
C MET A 196 13.75 -14.63 -7.16
N ASP A 197 13.20 -13.97 -6.13
CA ASP A 197 13.44 -14.26 -4.73
C ASP A 197 12.14 -14.63 -4.01
N THR A 198 12.26 -15.29 -2.87
CA THR A 198 11.15 -15.54 -1.95
C THR A 198 11.11 -14.47 -0.87
N SER A 199 9.92 -14.14 -0.38
CA SER A 199 9.74 -13.19 0.72
C SER A 199 8.64 -13.68 1.66
N THR A 200 8.64 -13.21 2.90
CA THR A 200 7.60 -13.53 3.89
C THR A 200 6.21 -13.08 3.42
N HIS A 201 6.14 -11.95 2.70
CA HIS A 201 4.97 -11.45 2.01
C HIS A 201 5.40 -10.66 0.78
N PRO A 202 4.79 -10.90 -0.40
CA PRO A 202 5.10 -10.18 -1.62
C PRO A 202 4.46 -8.78 -1.61
N PHE A 203 5.04 -7.83 -0.88
CA PHE A 203 4.70 -6.41 -0.99
C PHE A 203 5.29 -5.87 -2.29
N CYS A 204 4.72 -6.26 -3.40
CA CYS A 204 5.12 -5.80 -4.72
C CYS A 204 3.92 -5.18 -5.43
N SER A 205 4.20 -4.16 -6.20
CA SER A 205 3.30 -3.60 -7.20
C SER A 205 3.97 -3.68 -8.55
N GLY A 206 3.18 -3.77 -9.61
CA GLY A 206 3.69 -3.61 -10.96
C GLY A 206 4.31 -2.23 -11.13
N ALA A 207 5.32 -2.15 -11.99
CA ALA A 207 5.90 -0.88 -12.43
C ALA A 207 5.07 -0.28 -13.55
#